data_cadc0b230c924b6cd01fa5837bace730
#
_entry.id   cadc0b230c924b6cd01fa5837bace730
#
_cell.length_a   1.000
_cell.length_b   1.000
_cell.length_c   1.000
_cell.angle_alpha   90.00
_cell.angle_beta   90.00
_cell.angle_gamma   90.00
#
_symmetry.space_group_name_H-M   'P 1'
#
loop_
_entity.id
_entity.type
_entity.pdbx_description
1 polymer ?
#
loop_
_entity_poly.entity_id
_entity_poly.type
_entity_poly.pdbx_seq_one_letter_code
_entity_poly.pdbx_strand_id
1 'polypeptide(L)'
;MKKRLNIFLLAFPLCPVFQIQAQEKPNLVFIMADQWRGDALGCLGKEPVKTPCLDQLAREGVNFTNAVSSYPVSSPARGMLMTGMYPHKNKVTAVSYTHL
;
A
#
# COMPACT_ATOMS: atom_id res chain seq x y z
N MET A 1 -36.16 66.49 20.87
CA MET A 1 -35.91 65.58 19.74
C MET A 1 -34.73 64.67 20.05
N LYS A 2 -35.00 63.42 20.43
CA LYS A 2 -33.94 62.43 20.74
C LYS A 2 -33.71 61.56 19.50
N LYS A 3 -32.54 61.69 18.86
CA LYS A 3 -32.13 60.82 17.74
C LYS A 3 -31.73 59.45 18.31
N ARG A 4 -32.47 58.41 17.90
CA ARG A 4 -32.12 57.02 18.18
C ARG A 4 -31.00 56.59 17.21
N LEU A 5 -29.82 56.31 17.74
CA LEU A 5 -28.71 55.75 17.00
C LEU A 5 -28.93 54.22 16.92
N ASN A 6 -29.33 53.75 15.73
CA ASN A 6 -29.42 52.29 15.49
C ASN A 6 -28.04 51.75 15.18
N ILE A 7 -27.46 51.06 16.17
CA ILE A 7 -26.24 50.29 16.02
C ILE A 7 -26.65 48.97 15.38
N PHE A 8 -26.47 48.86 14.03
CA PHE A 8 -26.55 47.56 13.32
C PHE A 8 -25.26 46.80 13.66
N LEU A 9 -25.37 45.89 14.64
CA LEU A 9 -24.31 44.94 14.96
C LEU A 9 -24.29 43.90 13.81
N LEU A 10 -23.36 44.04 12.84
CA LEU A 10 -23.09 43.03 11.83
C LEU A 10 -22.48 41.81 12.56
N ALA A 11 -23.32 40.83 12.85
CA ALA A 11 -22.86 39.51 13.24
C ALA A 11 -22.24 38.84 12.03
N PHE A 12 -20.92 38.94 11.89
CA PHE A 12 -20.14 38.18 10.91
C PHE A 12 -20.13 36.73 11.38
N PRO A 13 -20.68 35.76 10.63
CA PRO A 13 -20.62 34.37 11.03
C PRO A 13 -19.15 33.95 11.02
N LEU A 14 -18.63 33.63 12.21
CA LEU A 14 -17.32 33.01 12.40
C LEU A 14 -17.37 31.61 11.81
N CYS A 15 -17.20 31.52 10.49
CA CYS A 15 -17.08 30.24 9.82
C CYS A 15 -15.78 29.58 10.31
N PRO A 16 -15.82 28.40 10.95
CA PRO A 16 -14.58 27.72 11.30
C PRO A 16 -13.86 27.36 9.98
N VAL A 17 -12.75 28.02 9.74
CA VAL A 17 -11.86 27.66 8.65
C VAL A 17 -11.32 26.26 8.99
N PHE A 18 -11.95 25.22 8.43
CA PHE A 18 -11.37 23.88 8.43
C PHE A 18 -10.04 23.98 7.70
N GLN A 19 -8.97 24.03 8.44
CA GLN A 19 -7.63 23.86 7.89
C GLN A 19 -7.56 22.41 7.40
N ILE A 20 -7.73 22.21 6.09
CA ILE A 20 -7.40 20.97 5.43
C ILE A 20 -5.88 20.86 5.49
N GLN A 21 -5.39 20.19 6.53
CA GLN A 21 -3.99 19.87 6.66
C GLN A 21 -3.69 18.90 5.53
N ALA A 22 -2.89 19.33 4.55
CA ALA A 22 -2.45 18.48 3.47
C ALA A 22 -1.67 17.32 4.09
N GLN A 23 -2.24 16.14 4.08
CA GLN A 23 -1.59 14.93 4.58
C GLN A 23 -0.39 14.67 3.67
N GLU A 24 0.83 14.72 4.23
CA GLU A 24 2.03 14.37 3.48
C GLU A 24 1.86 12.95 2.95
N LYS A 25 2.07 12.78 1.64
CA LYS A 25 1.96 11.48 1.00
C LYS A 25 3.08 10.59 1.53
N PRO A 26 2.77 9.40 2.07
CA PRO A 26 3.79 8.51 2.57
C PRO A 26 4.67 7.99 1.44
N ASN A 27 5.94 7.74 1.73
CA ASN A 27 6.81 7.01 0.83
C ASN A 27 6.40 5.53 0.83
N LEU A 28 6.30 4.94 -0.36
CA LEU A 28 5.99 3.53 -0.54
C LEU A 28 7.25 2.78 -0.99
N VAL A 29 7.67 1.79 -0.19
CA VAL A 29 8.75 0.86 -0.56
C VAL A 29 8.13 -0.50 -0.81
N PHE A 30 8.27 -1.01 -2.02
CA PHE A 30 7.81 -2.34 -2.41
C PHE A 30 9.01 -3.29 -2.50
N ILE A 31 9.01 -4.33 -1.66
CA ILE A 31 10.05 -5.36 -1.62
C ILE A 31 9.45 -6.67 -2.06
N MET A 32 10.01 -7.29 -3.09
CA MET A 32 9.57 -8.57 -3.61
C MET A 32 10.75 -9.54 -3.66
N ALA A 33 10.62 -10.67 -2.97
CA ALA A 33 11.56 -11.76 -3.08
C ALA A 33 11.28 -12.60 -4.34
N ASP A 34 12.35 -13.09 -4.96
CA ASP A 34 12.21 -14.07 -6.03
C ASP A 34 12.21 -15.48 -5.44
N GLN A 35 11.30 -16.31 -5.90
CA GLN A 35 11.23 -17.75 -5.58
C GLN A 35 11.25 -18.09 -4.08
N TRP A 36 10.64 -17.23 -3.26
CA TRP A 36 10.54 -17.40 -1.81
C TRP A 36 9.35 -18.29 -1.45
N ARG A 37 9.59 -19.30 -0.63
CA ARG A 37 8.51 -20.14 -0.09
C ARG A 37 7.73 -19.41 0.98
N GLY A 38 6.41 -19.43 0.90
CA GLY A 38 5.53 -18.75 1.87
C GLY A 38 5.72 -19.21 3.32
N ASP A 39 6.18 -20.45 3.53
CA ASP A 39 6.43 -21.01 4.87
C ASP A 39 7.81 -20.67 5.44
N ALA A 40 8.72 -20.10 4.64
CA ALA A 40 10.09 -19.78 5.04
C ALA A 40 10.21 -18.42 5.73
N LEU A 41 9.37 -18.18 6.73
CA LEU A 41 9.42 -17.04 7.63
C LEU A 41 9.53 -17.55 9.07
N GLY A 42 10.49 -17.03 9.85
CA GLY A 42 10.73 -17.46 11.23
C GLY A 42 9.51 -17.27 12.13
N CYS A 43 8.76 -16.19 11.95
CA CYS A 43 7.55 -15.89 12.71
C CYS A 43 6.41 -16.91 12.51
N LEU A 44 6.43 -17.70 11.43
CA LEU A 44 5.44 -18.75 11.20
C LEU A 44 5.78 -20.07 11.91
N GLY A 45 7.05 -20.28 12.28
CA GLY A 45 7.51 -21.48 12.98
C GLY A 45 7.36 -22.78 12.19
N LYS A 46 7.13 -22.73 10.89
CA LYS A 46 6.93 -23.91 10.03
C LYS A 46 8.24 -24.52 9.52
N GLU A 47 9.25 -23.71 9.33
CA GLU A 47 10.58 -24.14 8.89
C GLU A 47 11.67 -23.61 9.84
N PRO A 48 12.81 -24.29 9.96
CA PRO A 48 13.90 -23.91 10.85
C PRO A 48 14.73 -22.75 10.26
N VAL A 49 14.07 -21.67 9.89
CA VAL A 49 14.69 -20.47 9.33
C VAL A 49 14.70 -19.33 10.34
N LYS A 50 15.69 -18.45 10.25
CA LYS A 50 15.79 -17.24 11.07
C LYS A 50 15.67 -16.00 10.19
N THR A 51 14.59 -15.27 10.35
CA THR A 51 14.31 -14.05 9.58
C THR A 51 14.01 -12.86 10.51
N PRO A 52 14.95 -12.44 11.37
CA PRO A 52 14.67 -11.53 12.48
C PRO A 52 14.08 -10.19 12.02
N CYS A 53 14.56 -9.62 10.92
CA CYS A 53 14.06 -8.34 10.38
C CYS A 53 12.64 -8.49 9.81
N LEU A 54 12.36 -9.59 9.09
CA LEU A 54 11.02 -9.86 8.56
C LEU A 54 10.04 -10.23 9.67
N ASP A 55 10.50 -10.95 10.67
CA ASP A 55 9.71 -11.30 11.86
C ASP A 55 9.34 -10.03 12.65
N GLN A 56 10.24 -9.06 12.74
CA GLN A 56 9.96 -7.77 13.34
C GLN A 56 8.92 -7.00 12.51
N LEU A 57 9.10 -6.93 11.20
CA LEU A 57 8.15 -6.27 10.30
C LEU A 57 6.76 -6.91 10.39
N ALA A 58 6.69 -8.23 10.47
CA ALA A 58 5.42 -8.96 10.64
C ALA A 58 4.73 -8.66 11.98
N ARG A 59 5.49 -8.38 13.05
CA ARG A 59 4.92 -7.98 14.36
C ARG A 59 4.44 -6.55 14.39
N GLU A 60 5.10 -5.65 13.67
CA GLU A 60 4.79 -4.22 13.64
C GLU A 60 3.72 -3.86 12.60
N GLY A 61 3.55 -4.71 11.59
CA GLY A 61 2.65 -4.49 10.46
C GLY A 61 1.52 -5.51 10.39
N VAL A 62 1.07 -5.78 9.15
CA VAL A 62 0.02 -6.75 8.86
C VAL A 62 0.59 -7.90 8.05
N ASN A 63 0.44 -9.12 8.55
CA ASN A 63 0.82 -10.35 7.85
C ASN A 63 -0.42 -10.99 7.20
N PHE A 64 -0.46 -11.01 5.87
CA PHE A 64 -1.53 -11.65 5.09
C PHE A 64 -1.23 -13.13 4.90
N THR A 65 -1.81 -13.99 5.74
CA THR A 65 -1.55 -15.44 5.73
C THR A 65 -2.16 -16.16 4.53
N ASN A 66 -3.18 -15.59 3.89
CA ASN A 66 -3.91 -16.18 2.77
C ASN A 66 -3.80 -15.33 1.48
N ALA A 67 -2.69 -14.63 1.30
CA ALA A 67 -2.45 -13.90 0.07
C ALA A 67 -2.13 -14.87 -1.08
N VAL A 68 -2.81 -14.68 -2.22
CA VAL A 68 -2.61 -15.50 -3.41
C VAL A 68 -2.35 -14.63 -4.64
N SER A 69 -1.52 -15.14 -5.56
CA SER A 69 -1.32 -14.50 -6.86
C SER A 69 -2.36 -15.00 -7.87
N SER A 70 -2.91 -14.10 -8.66
CA SER A 70 -3.83 -14.45 -9.75
C SER A 70 -3.14 -15.29 -10.85
N TYR A 71 -1.81 -15.23 -10.94
CA TYR A 71 -1.00 -16.03 -11.86
C TYR A 71 0.35 -16.36 -11.19
N PRO A 72 0.48 -17.54 -10.54
CA PRO A 72 1.62 -17.86 -9.68
C PRO A 72 2.85 -18.35 -10.47
N VAL A 73 3.19 -17.66 -11.54
CA VAL A 73 4.39 -17.89 -12.37
C VAL A 73 5.19 -16.60 -12.44
N SER A 74 6.51 -16.67 -12.30
CA SER A 74 7.40 -15.53 -12.06
C SER A 74 7.24 -14.39 -13.09
N SER A 75 7.42 -14.64 -14.39
CA SER A 75 7.36 -13.58 -15.40
C SER A 75 5.98 -12.96 -15.55
N PRO A 76 4.87 -13.72 -15.62
CA PRO A 76 3.53 -13.16 -15.65
C PRO A 76 3.17 -12.37 -14.39
N ALA A 77 3.52 -12.86 -13.20
CA ALA A 77 3.26 -12.15 -11.95
C ALA A 77 3.98 -10.79 -11.90
N ARG A 78 5.23 -10.75 -12.32
CA ARG A 78 5.98 -9.48 -12.43
C ARG A 78 5.43 -8.57 -13.51
N GLY A 79 5.04 -9.13 -14.66
CA GLY A 79 4.36 -8.40 -15.73
C GLY A 79 3.07 -7.73 -15.23
N MET A 80 2.27 -8.45 -14.46
CA MET A 80 1.06 -7.88 -13.82
C MET A 80 1.41 -6.75 -12.85
N LEU A 81 2.41 -6.96 -12.01
CA LEU A 81 2.84 -5.97 -11.03
C LEU A 81 3.31 -4.68 -11.68
N MET A 82 4.15 -4.78 -12.73
CA MET A 82 4.73 -3.61 -13.40
C MET A 82 3.75 -2.87 -14.29
N THR A 83 2.75 -3.55 -14.82
CA THR A 83 1.81 -2.96 -15.80
C THR A 83 0.42 -2.71 -15.25
N GLY A 84 0.07 -3.29 -14.10
CA GLY A 84 -1.30 -3.29 -13.58
C GLY A 84 -2.29 -4.09 -14.46
N MET A 85 -1.79 -4.87 -15.42
CA MET A 85 -2.60 -5.60 -16.38
C MET A 85 -2.45 -7.12 -16.24
N TYR A 86 -3.55 -7.85 -16.39
CA TYR A 86 -3.53 -9.32 -16.42
C TYR A 86 -2.72 -9.87 -17.62
N PRO A 87 -2.17 -11.12 -17.52
CA PRO A 87 -1.29 -11.70 -18.54
C PRO A 87 -1.89 -11.76 -19.94
N HIS A 88 -3.19 -11.99 -20.06
CA HIS A 88 -3.88 -12.00 -21.37
C HIS A 88 -3.88 -10.60 -22.03
N LYS A 89 -3.77 -9.53 -21.27
CA LYS A 89 -3.67 -8.14 -21.75
C LYS A 89 -2.24 -7.73 -22.04
N ASN A 90 -1.31 -7.96 -21.09
CA ASN A 90 0.08 -7.55 -21.23
C ASN A 90 0.91 -8.53 -22.08
N LYS A 91 0.33 -9.69 -22.49
CA LYS A 91 0.93 -10.74 -23.32
C LYS A 91 2.11 -11.49 -22.66
N VAL A 92 2.37 -11.28 -21.38
CA VAL A 92 3.39 -12.04 -20.64
C VAL A 92 2.72 -13.26 -20.02
N THR A 93 2.64 -14.35 -20.76
CA THR A 93 1.91 -15.56 -20.36
C THR A 93 2.81 -16.74 -20.01
N ALA A 94 4.11 -16.70 -20.34
CA ALA A 94 5.05 -17.76 -20.11
C ALA A 94 6.35 -17.26 -19.46
N VAL A 95 7.08 -18.17 -18.85
CA VAL A 95 8.44 -17.92 -18.38
C VAL A 95 9.37 -17.96 -19.59
N SER A 96 9.85 -16.81 -19.99
CA SER A 96 10.84 -16.71 -21.06
C SER A 96 12.23 -16.87 -20.44
N TYR A 97 12.69 -18.10 -20.30
CA TYR A 97 14.12 -18.33 -20.15
C TYR A 97 14.71 -18.31 -21.57
N THR A 98 15.42 -17.25 -21.90
CA THR A 98 16.34 -17.25 -23.02
C THR A 98 17.44 -18.24 -22.66
N HIS A 99 17.41 -19.43 -23.26
CA HIS A 99 18.57 -20.28 -23.28
C HIS A 99 19.59 -19.60 -24.19
N LEU A 100 20.65 -19.07 -23.59
CA LEU A 100 21.87 -18.72 -24.27
C LEU A 100 22.63 -19.98 -24.61
#